data_401886de0b09732c3edd1d91235664ea
#
_entry.id   401886de0b09732c3edd1d91235664ea
#
_cell.length_a   1.000
_cell.length_b   1.000
_cell.length_c   1.000
_cell.angle_alpha   90.00
_cell.angle_beta   90.00
_cell.angle_gamma   90.00
#
_symmetry.space_group_name_H-M   'P 1'
#
loop_
_entity.id
_entity.type
_entity.pdbx_description
1 polymer ?
#
loop_
_entity_poly.entity_id
_entity_poly.type
_entity_poly.pdbx_seq_one_letter_code
_entity_poly.pdbx_strand_id
1 'polypeptide(L)'
;MKISIHSLALLTLACFSPASFAADVSGSRDLERVPRMPDAQIVDYRQTTDLERIYPLGSIRRISGQLRFDEQVDARGNTTSVTYELPPEHSATQAFTAAREALQKQDAQLLFWCQARDCGESSLWANEVFGNAKLYGADNGQAYLLLRLAPPADNTLIALYGITRGNRKAYLHVEQFEANASLGNLLPTSATLLRQLKDTGVLDLPRLVGEPDDTWLRLLSRALNLDTGLRVTVAGPQAEAWRQALIDQGVRAARMEAARGDAAGLHLELLR
;
A
#
# COMPACT_ATOMS: atom_id res chain seq x y z
N MET A 1 -15.18 85.26 2.19
CA MET A 1 -15.26 84.12 3.16
C MET A 1 -14.92 82.84 2.35
N LYS A 2 -13.66 82.37 2.40
CA LYS A 2 -13.18 81.18 1.65
C LYS A 2 -13.12 80.02 2.60
N ILE A 3 -13.94 78.98 2.37
CA ILE A 3 -13.91 77.74 3.13
C ILE A 3 -12.99 76.77 2.39
N SER A 4 -11.91 76.39 3.07
CA SER A 4 -10.94 75.40 2.58
C SER A 4 -11.36 74.02 3.08
N ILE A 5 -11.66 73.10 2.16
CA ILE A 5 -12.01 71.73 2.47
C ILE A 5 -10.72 70.92 2.41
N HIS A 6 -10.24 70.39 3.55
CA HIS A 6 -9.13 69.48 3.62
C HIS A 6 -9.63 68.06 3.45
N SER A 7 -9.32 67.44 2.33
CA SER A 7 -9.58 66.00 2.06
C SER A 7 -8.60 65.16 2.86
N LEU A 8 -9.09 64.41 3.83
CA LEU A 8 -8.35 63.42 4.60
C LEU A 8 -8.35 62.08 3.80
N ALA A 9 -7.22 61.76 3.19
CA ALA A 9 -7.05 60.47 2.51
C ALA A 9 -6.74 59.38 3.56
N LEU A 10 -7.68 58.46 3.77
CA LEU A 10 -7.51 57.28 4.60
C LEU A 10 -6.71 56.22 3.82
N LEU A 11 -5.44 56.01 4.18
CA LEU A 11 -4.59 54.95 3.64
C LEU A 11 -4.93 53.65 4.36
N THR A 12 -5.72 52.74 3.72
CA THR A 12 -5.96 51.38 4.24
C THR A 12 -4.75 50.52 3.95
N LEU A 13 -3.97 50.23 4.98
CA LEU A 13 -2.85 49.30 4.95
C LEU A 13 -3.43 47.86 4.94
N ALA A 14 -3.49 47.20 3.77
CA ALA A 14 -3.84 45.80 3.67
C ALA A 14 -2.70 44.94 4.22
N CYS A 15 -2.87 44.39 5.44
CA CYS A 15 -1.98 43.39 6.00
C CYS A 15 -2.14 42.09 5.20
N PHE A 16 -1.27 41.87 4.22
CA PHE A 16 -1.07 40.52 3.64
C PHE A 16 -0.33 39.69 4.70
N SER A 17 -1.06 38.85 5.44
CA SER A 17 -0.43 37.77 6.21
C SER A 17 0.09 36.74 5.23
N PRO A 18 1.41 36.46 5.13
CA PRO A 18 1.90 35.35 4.35
C PRO A 18 1.33 34.07 4.97
N ALA A 19 0.59 33.30 4.21
CA ALA A 19 0.25 31.94 4.58
C ALA A 19 1.58 31.18 4.76
N SER A 20 1.97 30.92 6.02
CA SER A 20 3.11 30.06 6.30
C SER A 20 2.76 28.64 5.92
N PHE A 21 3.07 28.24 4.69
CA PHE A 21 3.14 26.83 4.36
C PHE A 21 4.26 26.24 5.22
N ALA A 22 3.94 25.27 6.09
CA ALA A 22 4.98 24.56 6.81
C ALA A 22 5.87 23.87 5.78
N ALA A 23 7.18 24.11 5.87
CA ALA A 23 8.13 23.57 4.91
C ALA A 23 8.41 22.09 5.20
N ASP A 24 8.74 21.33 4.17
CA ASP A 24 9.27 19.99 4.32
C ASP A 24 10.50 19.94 5.23
N VAL A 25 10.76 18.80 5.83
CA VAL A 25 12.00 18.55 6.59
C VAL A 25 13.19 18.85 5.69
N SER A 26 14.13 19.65 6.18
CA SER A 26 15.31 20.04 5.41
C SER A 26 16.09 18.83 4.90
N GLY A 27 16.47 18.84 3.62
CA GLY A 27 17.18 17.74 2.95
C GLY A 27 16.31 16.54 2.58
N SER A 28 15.01 16.58 2.87
CA SER A 28 14.08 15.53 2.43
C SER A 28 13.80 15.62 0.93
N ARG A 29 13.40 14.48 0.37
CA ARG A 29 12.96 14.35 -1.03
C ARG A 29 11.87 13.32 -1.15
N ASP A 30 11.03 13.46 -2.17
CA ASP A 30 10.04 12.46 -2.50
C ASP A 30 10.68 11.15 -3.01
N LEU A 31 9.95 10.06 -2.88
CA LEU A 31 10.27 8.81 -3.55
C LEU A 31 9.61 8.83 -4.94
N GLU A 32 10.41 8.80 -6.00
CA GLU A 32 9.97 9.03 -7.39
C GLU A 32 8.80 8.13 -7.84
N ARG A 33 8.71 6.92 -7.29
CA ARG A 33 7.70 5.93 -7.67
C ARG A 33 6.34 6.11 -7.00
N VAL A 34 6.29 6.95 -5.97
CA VAL A 34 5.09 7.15 -5.15
C VAL A 34 4.62 8.60 -5.29
N PRO A 35 3.41 8.83 -5.80
CA PRO A 35 2.89 10.19 -5.95
C PRO A 35 2.66 10.83 -4.57
N ARG A 36 3.14 12.06 -4.42
CA ARG A 36 2.82 12.90 -3.28
C ARG A 36 1.42 13.47 -3.45
N MET A 37 0.59 13.41 -2.40
CA MET A 37 -0.70 14.10 -2.41
C MET A 37 -0.48 15.62 -2.46
N PRO A 38 -1.35 16.38 -3.15
CA PRO A 38 -1.28 17.84 -3.15
C PRO A 38 -1.23 18.37 -1.73
N ASP A 39 -0.42 19.39 -1.50
CA ASP A 39 -0.22 20.08 -0.22
C ASP A 39 0.20 19.20 0.98
N ALA A 40 0.52 17.93 0.74
CA ALA A 40 1.10 17.08 1.77
C ALA A 40 2.54 17.54 2.10
N GLN A 41 2.94 17.43 3.37
CA GLN A 41 4.23 17.87 3.87
C GLN A 41 5.08 16.71 4.37
N ILE A 42 6.36 16.70 4.04
CA ILE A 42 7.29 15.72 4.61
C ILE A 42 7.61 16.15 6.05
N VAL A 43 7.15 15.35 7.01
CA VAL A 43 7.34 15.60 8.45
C VAL A 43 8.34 14.65 9.11
N ASP A 44 8.82 13.64 8.38
CA ASP A 44 9.90 12.75 8.78
C ASP A 44 10.57 12.18 7.53
N TYR A 45 11.89 12.17 7.52
CA TYR A 45 12.71 11.64 6.43
C TYR A 45 13.95 10.98 7.01
N ARG A 46 14.19 9.72 6.64
CA ARG A 46 15.35 8.96 7.12
C ARG A 46 15.95 8.14 6.01
N GLN A 47 17.28 8.06 6.01
CA GLN A 47 18.05 7.15 5.18
C GLN A 47 18.97 6.34 6.09
N THR A 48 19.00 5.03 5.90
CA THR A 48 19.85 4.13 6.67
C THR A 48 20.46 3.12 5.71
N THR A 49 21.75 2.89 5.84
CA THR A 49 22.48 1.92 5.06
C THR A 49 22.74 0.66 5.87
N ASP A 50 22.75 -0.48 5.19
CA ASP A 50 23.11 -1.79 5.74
C ASP A 50 22.30 -2.19 6.97
N LEU A 51 20.99 -1.88 6.96
CA LEU A 51 20.04 -2.15 8.03
C LEU A 51 19.40 -3.53 7.82
N GLU A 52 19.30 -4.30 8.90
CA GLU A 52 18.45 -5.49 8.94
C GLU A 52 16.99 -5.07 9.12
N ARG A 53 16.12 -5.51 8.21
CA ARG A 53 14.69 -5.15 8.21
C ARG A 53 13.82 -6.39 8.20
N ILE A 54 12.76 -6.32 8.99
CA ILE A 54 11.69 -7.31 9.07
C ILE A 54 10.41 -6.63 8.58
N TYR A 55 9.81 -7.19 7.54
CA TYR A 55 8.51 -6.75 7.00
C TYR A 55 7.47 -7.83 7.26
N PRO A 56 6.50 -7.59 8.17
CA PRO A 56 5.43 -8.53 8.45
C PRO A 56 4.55 -8.80 7.22
N LEU A 57 4.20 -10.07 7.00
CA LEU A 57 3.21 -10.52 6.02
C LEU A 57 1.97 -11.08 6.73
N GLY A 58 1.61 -10.50 7.85
CA GLY A 58 0.47 -10.89 8.66
C GLY A 58 0.05 -9.80 9.64
N SER A 59 -1.04 -10.02 10.34
CA SER A 59 -1.50 -9.20 11.45
C SER A 59 -0.46 -9.23 12.58
N ILE A 60 -0.11 -8.05 13.11
CA ILE A 60 0.88 -7.98 14.20
C ILE A 60 0.22 -7.85 15.57
N ARG A 61 0.75 -8.59 16.55
CA ARG A 61 0.28 -8.59 17.96
C ARG A 61 1.45 -8.76 18.88
N ARG A 62 1.22 -8.42 20.13
CA ARG A 62 2.15 -8.72 21.22
C ARG A 62 1.62 -9.91 22.03
N ILE A 63 2.37 -11.01 22.04
CA ILE A 63 2.05 -12.20 22.84
C ILE A 63 3.21 -12.47 23.78
N SER A 64 2.94 -12.52 25.06
CA SER A 64 3.97 -12.71 26.11
C SER A 64 5.16 -11.75 25.98
N GLY A 65 4.88 -10.48 25.65
CA GLY A 65 5.88 -9.42 25.50
C GLY A 65 6.66 -9.44 24.17
N GLN A 66 6.45 -10.44 23.31
CA GLN A 66 7.13 -10.58 22.02
C GLN A 66 6.21 -10.21 20.87
N LEU A 67 6.77 -9.54 19.86
CA LEU A 67 6.09 -9.28 18.59
C LEU A 67 5.84 -10.61 17.86
N ARG A 68 4.62 -10.82 17.38
CA ARG A 68 4.18 -12.01 16.64
C ARG A 68 3.42 -11.63 15.40
N PHE A 69 3.71 -12.31 14.30
CA PHE A 69 3.03 -12.29 13.01
C PHE A 69 3.21 -13.66 12.34
N ASP A 70 2.38 -13.98 11.37
CA ASP A 70 2.34 -15.33 10.78
C ASP A 70 3.52 -15.59 9.83
N GLU A 71 3.86 -14.60 8.99
CA GLU A 71 4.93 -14.66 8.00
C GLU A 71 5.65 -13.30 7.94
N GLN A 72 6.87 -13.29 7.39
CA GLN A 72 7.69 -12.08 7.27
C GLN A 72 8.67 -12.18 6.09
N VAL A 73 9.17 -11.02 5.68
CA VAL A 73 10.38 -10.91 4.85
C VAL A 73 11.49 -10.36 5.73
N ASP A 74 12.58 -11.11 5.85
CA ASP A 74 13.81 -10.68 6.52
C ASP A 74 14.87 -10.39 5.46
N ALA A 75 15.46 -9.22 5.50
CA ALA A 75 16.52 -8.87 4.58
C ALA A 75 17.41 -7.76 5.15
N ARG A 76 18.65 -7.68 4.66
CA ARG A 76 19.61 -6.63 4.96
C ARG A 76 19.79 -5.75 3.74
N GLY A 77 19.77 -4.42 3.93
CA GLY A 77 19.83 -3.49 2.80
C GLY A 77 19.79 -2.03 3.22
N ASN A 78 19.51 -1.17 2.25
CA ASN A 78 19.40 0.26 2.44
C ASN A 78 17.94 0.69 2.48
N THR A 79 17.60 1.59 3.40
CA THR A 79 16.24 2.14 3.50
C THR A 79 16.23 3.62 3.22
N THR A 80 15.19 4.08 2.54
CA THR A 80 14.77 5.48 2.50
C THR A 80 13.33 5.55 2.92
N SER A 81 13.03 6.22 4.03
CA SER A 81 11.67 6.38 4.53
C SER A 81 11.22 7.83 4.56
N VAL A 82 10.00 8.06 4.14
CA VAL A 82 9.35 9.37 4.06
C VAL A 82 8.00 9.30 4.74
N THR A 83 7.70 10.23 5.64
CA THR A 83 6.37 10.36 6.25
C THR A 83 5.77 11.67 5.84
N TYR A 84 4.63 11.60 5.18
CA TYR A 84 3.83 12.76 4.79
C TYR A 84 2.73 13.00 5.82
N GLU A 85 2.61 14.22 6.32
CA GLU A 85 1.39 14.71 6.95
C GLU A 85 0.47 15.24 5.85
N LEU A 86 -0.78 14.76 5.83
CA LEU A 86 -1.76 15.11 4.80
C LEU A 86 -2.56 16.33 5.26
N PRO A 87 -2.91 17.25 4.34
CA PRO A 87 -3.81 18.33 4.65
C PRO A 87 -5.24 17.81 4.93
N PRO A 88 -6.10 18.57 5.61
CA PRO A 88 -7.41 18.12 6.09
C PRO A 88 -8.36 17.60 4.99
N GLU A 89 -8.20 18.04 3.76
CA GLU A 89 -8.97 17.63 2.58
C GLU A 89 -8.60 16.23 2.06
N HIS A 90 -7.48 15.66 2.49
CA HIS A 90 -7.02 14.35 2.07
C HIS A 90 -6.99 13.37 3.25
N SER A 91 -7.60 12.20 3.04
CA SER A 91 -7.55 11.13 4.03
C SER A 91 -6.32 10.22 3.85
N ALA A 92 -5.92 9.54 4.92
CA ALA A 92 -4.88 8.51 4.86
C ALA A 92 -5.24 7.40 3.85
N THR A 93 -6.53 7.02 3.75
CA THR A 93 -7.02 6.02 2.80
C THR A 93 -6.86 6.49 1.35
N GLN A 94 -7.19 7.75 1.04
CA GLN A 94 -6.99 8.29 -0.33
C GLN A 94 -5.52 8.27 -0.73
N ALA A 95 -4.62 8.75 0.14
CA ALA A 95 -3.19 8.78 -0.14
C ALA A 95 -2.61 7.35 -0.29
N PHE A 96 -3.02 6.44 0.58
CA PHE A 96 -2.63 5.03 0.53
C PHE A 96 -3.10 4.36 -0.77
N THR A 97 -4.35 4.58 -1.17
CA THR A 97 -4.92 4.02 -2.41
C THR A 97 -4.19 4.58 -3.64
N ALA A 98 -3.96 5.89 -3.71
CA ALA A 98 -3.24 6.52 -4.82
C ALA A 98 -1.80 5.97 -4.95
N ALA A 99 -1.09 5.80 -3.83
CA ALA A 99 0.24 5.24 -3.79
C ALA A 99 0.26 3.77 -4.24
N ARG A 100 -0.68 2.94 -3.75
CA ARG A 100 -0.84 1.54 -4.15
C ARG A 100 -1.08 1.43 -5.66
N GLU A 101 -2.05 2.17 -6.19
CA GLU A 101 -2.40 2.12 -7.61
C GLU A 101 -1.26 2.58 -8.52
N ALA A 102 -0.52 3.63 -8.11
CA ALA A 102 0.64 4.08 -8.86
C ALA A 102 1.74 3.02 -8.94
N LEU A 103 1.98 2.28 -7.85
CA LEU A 103 2.97 1.19 -7.82
C LEU A 103 2.49 -0.02 -8.62
N GLN A 104 1.21 -0.39 -8.53
CA GLN A 104 0.65 -1.50 -9.30
C GLN A 104 0.65 -1.21 -10.82
N LYS A 105 0.45 0.03 -11.24
CA LYS A 105 0.62 0.44 -12.66
C LYS A 105 2.06 0.32 -13.16
N GLN A 106 3.03 0.17 -12.26
CA GLN A 106 4.44 -0.10 -12.56
C GLN A 106 4.76 -1.59 -12.41
N ASP A 107 3.76 -2.49 -12.47
CA ASP A 107 3.87 -3.94 -12.32
C ASP A 107 4.48 -4.41 -11.00
N ALA A 108 4.40 -3.58 -9.94
CA ALA A 108 4.84 -3.99 -8.62
C ALA A 108 3.95 -5.11 -8.08
N GLN A 109 4.59 -6.18 -7.62
CA GLN A 109 3.92 -7.34 -7.06
C GLN A 109 3.48 -7.08 -5.62
N LEU A 110 2.19 -7.18 -5.37
CA LEU A 110 1.63 -7.10 -4.03
C LEU A 110 1.97 -8.37 -3.24
N LEU A 111 2.64 -8.24 -2.10
CA LEU A 111 3.00 -9.35 -1.22
C LEU A 111 2.02 -9.49 -0.05
N PHE A 112 1.71 -8.37 0.60
CA PHE A 112 0.79 -8.36 1.73
C PHE A 112 -0.01 -7.06 1.76
N TRP A 113 -1.26 -7.14 2.20
CA TRP A 113 -2.15 -6.00 2.40
C TRP A 113 -3.15 -6.26 3.51
N CYS A 114 -3.18 -5.37 4.49
CA CYS A 114 -4.20 -5.35 5.53
C CYS A 114 -4.83 -3.96 5.69
N GLN A 115 -6.01 -3.90 6.30
CA GLN A 115 -6.71 -2.66 6.64
C GLN A 115 -7.35 -2.76 8.01
N ALA A 116 -7.45 -1.63 8.69
CA ALA A 116 -8.09 -1.51 9.98
C ALA A 116 -7.54 -2.56 10.98
N ARG A 117 -8.42 -3.22 11.72
CA ARG A 117 -8.08 -4.22 12.74
C ARG A 117 -7.44 -5.49 12.19
N ASP A 118 -7.57 -5.76 10.89
CA ASP A 118 -6.89 -6.89 10.25
C ASP A 118 -5.36 -6.70 10.24
N CYS A 119 -4.87 -5.45 10.38
CA CYS A 119 -3.44 -5.19 10.54
C CYS A 119 -2.92 -5.48 11.96
N GLY A 120 -3.80 -5.65 12.95
CA GLY A 120 -3.42 -5.77 14.37
C GLY A 120 -3.27 -4.41 15.03
N GLU A 121 -2.32 -4.29 15.96
CA GLU A 121 -2.15 -3.11 16.81
C GLU A 121 -1.33 -2.01 16.13
N SER A 122 -1.92 -0.83 15.89
CA SER A 122 -1.25 0.32 15.25
C SER A 122 -0.02 0.82 16.03
N SER A 123 -0.02 0.65 17.34
CA SER A 123 1.13 0.97 18.20
C SER A 123 2.37 0.15 17.85
N LEU A 124 2.20 -1.11 17.46
CA LEU A 124 3.30 -2.00 17.07
C LEU A 124 3.85 -1.63 15.69
N TRP A 125 2.99 -1.26 14.73
CA TRP A 125 3.44 -0.73 13.45
C TRP A 125 4.27 0.55 13.64
N ALA A 126 3.77 1.49 14.43
CA ALA A 126 4.44 2.76 14.67
C ALA A 126 5.80 2.59 15.37
N ASN A 127 5.85 1.81 16.45
CA ASN A 127 7.01 1.78 17.33
C ASN A 127 8.00 0.65 17.01
N GLU A 128 7.51 -0.54 16.67
CA GLU A 128 8.37 -1.72 16.47
C GLU A 128 8.76 -1.90 14.99
N VAL A 129 7.82 -1.68 14.04
CA VAL A 129 8.09 -1.86 12.61
C VAL A 129 8.76 -0.63 12.03
N PHE A 130 8.18 0.57 12.20
CA PHE A 130 8.68 1.79 11.55
C PHE A 130 9.52 2.69 12.46
N GLY A 131 9.52 2.46 13.78
CA GLY A 131 10.23 3.30 14.74
C GLY A 131 9.83 4.79 14.65
N ASN A 132 8.55 5.06 14.37
CA ASN A 132 8.03 6.40 14.16
C ASN A 132 6.70 6.61 14.90
N ALA A 133 6.78 7.20 16.10
CA ALA A 133 5.62 7.45 16.96
C ALA A 133 4.54 8.37 16.33
N LYS A 134 4.86 9.13 15.27
CA LYS A 134 3.86 9.90 14.51
C LYS A 134 2.82 9.00 13.86
N LEU A 135 3.17 7.74 13.59
CA LEU A 135 2.32 6.75 12.93
C LEU A 135 1.36 6.02 13.90
N TYR A 136 1.40 6.33 15.19
CA TYR A 136 0.46 5.76 16.17
C TYR A 136 -0.91 6.41 16.06
N GLY A 137 -1.95 5.59 15.92
CA GLY A 137 -3.34 6.02 15.82
C GLY A 137 -4.32 4.92 16.26
N ALA A 138 -5.59 5.06 15.90
CA ALA A 138 -6.59 4.03 16.18
C ALA A 138 -6.44 2.86 15.19
N ASP A 139 -6.58 1.61 15.67
CA ASP A 139 -6.43 0.39 14.85
C ASP A 139 -7.40 0.33 13.65
N ASN A 140 -8.57 0.97 13.76
CA ASN A 140 -9.53 1.06 12.66
C ASN A 140 -9.18 2.12 11.61
N GLY A 141 -8.20 3.00 11.87
CA GLY A 141 -7.77 4.08 10.97
C GLY A 141 -6.46 3.80 10.23
N GLN A 142 -6.00 2.54 10.21
CA GLN A 142 -4.72 2.14 9.61
C GLN A 142 -4.90 1.29 8.35
N ALA A 143 -3.88 1.30 7.51
CA ALA A 143 -3.69 0.34 6.41
C ALA A 143 -2.20 0.12 6.19
N TYR A 144 -1.80 -1.12 5.92
CA TYR A 144 -0.42 -1.48 5.58
C TYR A 144 -0.38 -2.33 4.31
N LEU A 145 0.66 -2.13 3.54
CA LEU A 145 0.90 -2.82 2.28
C LEU A 145 2.40 -3.02 2.08
N LEU A 146 2.80 -4.20 1.60
CA LEU A 146 4.14 -4.49 1.13
C LEU A 146 4.08 -4.92 -0.33
N LEU A 147 4.87 -4.24 -1.18
CA LEU A 147 5.04 -4.61 -2.58
C LEU A 147 6.52 -4.88 -2.88
N ARG A 148 6.74 -5.72 -3.88
CA ARG A 148 8.03 -5.91 -4.55
C ARG A 148 8.00 -5.24 -5.91
N LEU A 149 9.00 -4.45 -6.25
CA LEU A 149 9.07 -3.83 -7.57
C LEU A 149 9.28 -4.87 -8.68
N ALA A 150 8.88 -4.49 -9.89
CA ALA A 150 9.14 -5.33 -11.08
C ALA A 150 10.63 -5.32 -11.45
N PRO A 151 11.13 -6.37 -12.14
CA PRO A 151 12.47 -6.35 -12.71
C PRO A 151 12.72 -5.12 -13.60
N PRO A 152 13.93 -4.56 -13.63
CA PRO A 152 15.16 -5.06 -12.96
C PRO A 152 15.30 -4.63 -11.50
N ALA A 153 14.31 -3.96 -10.89
CA ALA A 153 14.35 -3.45 -9.51
C ALA A 153 13.76 -4.46 -8.50
N ASP A 154 13.74 -5.74 -8.81
CA ASP A 154 13.04 -6.77 -8.03
C ASP A 154 13.71 -7.17 -6.71
N ASN A 155 14.85 -6.55 -6.37
CA ASN A 155 15.43 -6.55 -5.02
C ASN A 155 14.96 -5.36 -4.16
N THR A 156 13.96 -4.60 -4.64
CA THR A 156 13.41 -3.46 -3.92
C THR A 156 12.01 -3.77 -3.42
N LEU A 157 11.79 -3.51 -2.13
CA LEU A 157 10.48 -3.53 -1.48
C LEU A 157 10.00 -2.11 -1.23
N ILE A 158 8.69 -1.90 -1.36
CA ILE A 158 8.02 -0.68 -0.92
C ILE A 158 7.00 -1.04 0.14
N ALA A 159 7.18 -0.49 1.34
CA ALA A 159 6.19 -0.57 2.40
C ALA A 159 5.39 0.73 2.46
N LEU A 160 4.07 0.62 2.42
CA LEU A 160 3.14 1.74 2.62
C LEU A 160 2.42 1.56 3.94
N TYR A 161 2.29 2.63 4.71
CA TYR A 161 1.46 2.66 5.90
C TYR A 161 0.67 3.95 5.99
N GLY A 162 -0.65 3.84 5.90
CA GLY A 162 -1.58 4.97 6.09
C GLY A 162 -2.20 4.92 7.48
N ILE A 163 -2.32 6.06 8.16
CA ILE A 163 -2.94 6.15 9.48
C ILE A 163 -3.63 7.49 9.70
N THR A 164 -4.81 7.45 10.30
CA THR A 164 -5.47 8.64 10.86
C THR A 164 -5.41 8.58 12.38
N ARG A 165 -4.80 9.60 12.99
CA ARG A 165 -4.64 9.71 14.44
C ARG A 165 -5.90 10.21 15.14
N GLY A 166 -5.96 10.05 16.47
CA GLY A 166 -7.08 10.54 17.28
C GLY A 166 -7.31 12.06 17.21
N ASN A 167 -6.29 12.85 16.89
CA ASN A 167 -6.39 14.28 16.63
C ASN A 167 -6.81 14.64 15.19
N ARG A 168 -7.25 13.65 14.41
CA ARG A 168 -7.67 13.71 12.99
C ARG A 168 -6.55 14.03 12.00
N LYS A 169 -5.31 14.15 12.42
CA LYS A 169 -4.19 14.24 11.49
C LYS A 169 -4.01 12.92 10.76
N ALA A 170 -3.89 13.00 9.44
CA ALA A 170 -3.69 11.85 8.58
C ALA A 170 -2.24 11.81 8.07
N TYR A 171 -1.67 10.62 8.00
CA TYR A 171 -0.30 10.40 7.55
C TYR A 171 -0.24 9.28 6.52
N LEU A 172 0.67 9.44 5.56
CA LEU A 172 1.15 8.36 4.71
C LEU A 172 2.65 8.20 4.96
N HIS A 173 3.06 7.02 5.39
CA HIS A 173 4.46 6.63 5.49
C HIS A 173 4.80 5.71 4.32
N VAL A 174 5.93 5.97 3.70
CA VAL A 174 6.47 5.17 2.60
C VAL A 174 7.91 4.83 2.94
N GLU A 175 8.24 3.55 2.91
CA GLU A 175 9.61 3.09 3.05
C GLU A 175 10.02 2.29 1.81
N GLN A 176 11.07 2.75 1.13
CA GLN A 176 11.75 2.00 0.08
C GLN A 176 12.94 1.28 0.71
N PHE A 177 13.02 -0.02 0.47
CA PHE A 177 14.10 -0.87 0.94
C PHE A 177 14.77 -1.55 -0.25
N GLU A 178 16.07 -1.39 -0.38
CA GLU A 178 16.90 -2.00 -1.41
C GLU A 178 17.76 -3.07 -0.77
N ALA A 179 17.45 -4.35 -1.02
CA ALA A 179 18.16 -5.48 -0.43
C ALA A 179 19.57 -5.61 -1.02
N ASN A 180 20.55 -5.89 -0.16
CA ASN A 180 21.94 -6.14 -0.54
C ASN A 180 22.13 -7.49 -1.27
N ALA A 181 21.16 -8.40 -1.15
CA ALA A 181 21.14 -9.72 -1.78
C ALA A 181 19.79 -10.01 -2.40
N SER A 182 19.73 -11.05 -3.24
CA SER A 182 18.46 -11.47 -3.85
C SER A 182 17.43 -11.82 -2.78
N LEU A 183 16.22 -11.26 -2.93
CA LEU A 183 15.05 -11.58 -2.09
C LEU A 183 14.42 -12.95 -2.41
N GLY A 184 14.95 -13.67 -3.39
CA GLY A 184 14.42 -14.96 -3.80
C GLY A 184 12.99 -14.88 -4.36
N ASN A 185 12.24 -15.97 -4.22
CA ASN A 185 10.86 -16.04 -4.68
C ASN A 185 9.90 -15.64 -3.55
N LEU A 186 9.49 -14.37 -3.53
CA LEU A 186 8.46 -13.87 -2.62
C LEU A 186 7.08 -14.02 -3.26
N LEU A 187 6.13 -14.54 -2.51
CA LEU A 187 4.76 -14.76 -2.96
C LEU A 187 3.77 -13.97 -2.10
N PRO A 188 2.62 -13.56 -2.68
CA PRO A 188 1.55 -12.96 -1.91
C PRO A 188 0.91 -13.96 -0.95
N THR A 189 0.30 -13.47 0.12
CA THR A 189 -0.57 -14.32 0.94
C THR A 189 -1.93 -14.51 0.25
N SER A 190 -2.58 -15.67 0.48
CA SER A 190 -3.92 -15.92 -0.06
C SER A 190 -4.96 -14.89 0.40
N ALA A 191 -4.84 -14.40 1.63
CA ALA A 191 -5.69 -13.33 2.17
C ALA A 191 -5.50 -12.01 1.40
N THR A 192 -4.28 -11.70 0.99
CA THR A 192 -3.97 -10.51 0.19
C THR A 192 -4.58 -10.59 -1.21
N LEU A 193 -4.48 -11.75 -1.87
CA LEU A 193 -5.11 -11.97 -3.19
C LEU A 193 -6.64 -11.80 -3.11
N LEU A 194 -7.27 -12.38 -2.08
CA LEU A 194 -8.70 -12.19 -1.84
C LEU A 194 -9.04 -10.72 -1.60
N ARG A 195 -8.28 -10.03 -0.77
CA ARG A 195 -8.52 -8.61 -0.46
C ARG A 195 -8.43 -7.76 -1.71
N GLN A 196 -7.39 -7.93 -2.52
CA GLN A 196 -7.26 -7.20 -3.78
C GLN A 196 -8.47 -7.45 -4.68
N LEU A 197 -8.84 -8.70 -4.89
CA LEU A 197 -9.99 -9.06 -5.71
C LEU A 197 -11.29 -8.41 -5.21
N LYS A 198 -11.52 -8.36 -3.89
CA LYS A 198 -12.72 -7.74 -3.29
C LYS A 198 -12.70 -6.21 -3.38
N ASP A 199 -11.54 -5.59 -3.21
CA ASP A 199 -11.39 -4.13 -3.15
C ASP A 199 -11.42 -3.50 -4.55
N THR A 200 -10.75 -4.14 -5.51
CA THR A 200 -10.62 -3.60 -6.87
C THR A 200 -11.58 -4.23 -7.88
N GLY A 201 -12.17 -5.37 -7.56
CA GLY A 201 -12.96 -6.20 -8.49
C GLY A 201 -12.11 -7.07 -9.39
N VAL A 202 -10.79 -6.86 -9.42
CA VAL A 202 -9.87 -7.55 -10.33
C VAL A 202 -8.59 -8.01 -9.63
N LEU A 203 -8.02 -9.08 -10.14
CA LEU A 203 -6.71 -9.58 -9.75
C LEU A 203 -5.92 -9.90 -11.03
N ASP A 204 -4.95 -9.04 -11.33
CA ASP A 204 -4.05 -9.19 -12.46
C ASP A 204 -2.76 -9.88 -12.05
N LEU A 205 -2.43 -10.99 -12.73
CA LEU A 205 -1.21 -11.76 -12.52
C LEU A 205 -0.47 -11.91 -13.85
N PRO A 206 0.10 -10.82 -14.38
CA PRO A 206 0.63 -10.76 -15.75
C PRO A 206 1.84 -11.68 -15.98
N ARG A 207 2.49 -12.14 -14.90
CA ARG A 207 3.62 -13.07 -14.98
C ARG A 207 3.22 -14.53 -15.06
N LEU A 208 1.94 -14.86 -14.83
CA LEU A 208 1.41 -16.22 -14.95
C LEU A 208 0.97 -16.49 -16.38
N VAL A 209 1.92 -16.58 -17.31
CA VAL A 209 1.65 -16.73 -18.75
C VAL A 209 1.59 -18.18 -19.23
N GLY A 210 2.04 -19.14 -18.40
CA GLY A 210 2.15 -20.56 -18.73
C GLY A 210 1.03 -21.41 -18.16
N GLU A 211 1.24 -22.72 -18.24
CA GLU A 211 0.39 -23.72 -17.59
C GLU A 211 0.31 -23.48 -16.08
N PRO A 212 -0.80 -23.90 -15.43
CA PRO A 212 -0.95 -23.76 -13.98
C PRO A 212 0.19 -24.45 -13.21
N ASP A 213 0.87 -23.69 -12.33
CA ASP A 213 1.84 -24.26 -11.42
C ASP A 213 1.25 -24.52 -10.03
N ASP A 214 1.73 -25.55 -9.37
CA ASP A 214 1.20 -26.01 -8.08
C ASP A 214 1.22 -24.96 -6.97
N THR A 215 2.17 -24.05 -6.99
CA THR A 215 2.32 -23.04 -5.94
C THR A 215 1.24 -21.98 -6.05
N TRP A 216 1.05 -21.45 -7.25
CA TRP A 216 -0.01 -20.48 -7.52
C TRP A 216 -1.41 -21.11 -7.45
N LEU A 217 -1.56 -22.37 -7.87
CA LEU A 217 -2.82 -23.10 -7.70
C LEU A 217 -3.24 -23.19 -6.23
N ARG A 218 -2.32 -23.57 -5.34
CA ARG A 218 -2.59 -23.59 -3.89
C ARG A 218 -2.92 -22.21 -3.34
N LEU A 219 -2.22 -21.16 -3.76
CA LEU A 219 -2.48 -19.79 -3.30
C LEU A 219 -3.85 -19.27 -3.76
N LEU A 220 -4.17 -19.44 -5.04
CA LEU A 220 -5.41 -18.97 -5.63
C LEU A 220 -6.63 -19.78 -5.16
N SER A 221 -6.52 -21.12 -5.09
CA SER A 221 -7.60 -21.94 -4.56
C SER A 221 -7.91 -21.61 -3.11
N ARG A 222 -6.87 -21.40 -2.28
CA ARG A 222 -7.05 -20.97 -0.89
C ARG A 222 -7.67 -19.57 -0.83
N ALA A 223 -7.21 -18.60 -1.64
CA ALA A 223 -7.77 -17.25 -1.69
C ALA A 223 -9.27 -17.29 -2.03
N LEU A 224 -9.66 -18.01 -3.08
CA LEU A 224 -11.06 -18.13 -3.48
C LEU A 224 -11.92 -18.89 -2.45
N ASN A 225 -11.35 -19.85 -1.72
CA ASN A 225 -12.06 -20.61 -0.70
C ASN A 225 -12.14 -19.92 0.67
N LEU A 226 -11.37 -18.85 0.91
CA LEU A 226 -11.56 -17.97 2.09
C LEU A 226 -12.92 -17.25 2.06
N ASP A 227 -13.48 -17.01 0.86
CA ASP A 227 -14.83 -16.47 0.71
C ASP A 227 -15.59 -17.26 -0.37
N THR A 228 -16.38 -18.24 0.07
CA THR A 228 -17.11 -19.16 -0.82
C THR A 228 -18.30 -18.54 -1.54
N GLY A 229 -18.67 -17.30 -1.19
CA GLY A 229 -19.74 -16.55 -1.85
C GLY A 229 -19.31 -15.87 -3.14
N LEU A 230 -18.02 -15.68 -3.36
CA LEU A 230 -17.52 -14.97 -4.53
C LEU A 230 -17.60 -15.83 -5.80
N ARG A 231 -17.96 -15.17 -6.89
CA ARG A 231 -17.90 -15.73 -8.26
C ARG A 231 -16.94 -14.90 -9.08
N VAL A 232 -16.15 -15.54 -9.94
CA VAL A 232 -15.12 -14.88 -10.73
C VAL A 232 -15.14 -15.36 -12.19
N THR A 233 -14.79 -14.46 -13.09
CA THR A 233 -14.33 -14.81 -14.43
C THR A 233 -12.83 -15.06 -14.37
N VAL A 234 -12.38 -16.15 -14.99
CA VAL A 234 -10.96 -16.49 -15.19
C VAL A 234 -10.63 -16.19 -16.65
N ALA A 235 -9.73 -15.30 -16.93
CA ALA A 235 -9.36 -14.87 -18.27
C ALA A 235 -7.85 -14.92 -18.51
N GLY A 236 -7.45 -14.95 -19.76
CA GLY A 236 -6.06 -15.03 -20.21
C GLY A 236 -5.81 -16.20 -21.17
N PRO A 237 -4.56 -16.34 -21.67
CA PRO A 237 -4.21 -17.36 -22.68
C PRO A 237 -4.51 -18.79 -22.26
N GLN A 238 -4.37 -19.11 -20.97
CA GLN A 238 -4.59 -20.45 -20.39
C GLN A 238 -5.79 -20.50 -19.44
N ALA A 239 -6.79 -19.64 -19.66
CA ALA A 239 -7.92 -19.45 -18.73
C ALA A 239 -8.66 -20.76 -18.39
N GLU A 240 -8.95 -21.62 -19.39
CA GLU A 240 -9.64 -22.88 -19.16
C GLU A 240 -8.77 -23.88 -18.40
N ALA A 241 -7.47 -23.96 -18.69
CA ALA A 241 -6.54 -24.82 -17.95
C ALA A 241 -6.44 -24.37 -16.46
N TRP A 242 -6.32 -23.08 -16.22
CA TRP A 242 -6.34 -22.52 -14.85
C TRP A 242 -7.67 -22.79 -14.14
N ARG A 243 -8.79 -22.58 -14.83
CA ARG A 243 -10.12 -22.84 -14.27
C ARG A 243 -10.26 -24.31 -13.88
N GLN A 244 -9.90 -25.24 -14.77
CA GLN A 244 -9.99 -26.68 -14.49
C GLN A 244 -9.07 -27.08 -13.34
N ALA A 245 -7.83 -26.62 -13.33
CA ALA A 245 -6.88 -26.89 -12.25
C ALA A 245 -7.36 -26.35 -10.89
N LEU A 246 -8.00 -25.16 -10.84
CA LEU A 246 -8.61 -24.63 -9.62
C LEU A 246 -9.81 -25.47 -9.15
N ILE A 247 -10.60 -26.04 -10.07
CA ILE A 247 -11.68 -27.00 -9.74
C ILE A 247 -11.07 -28.25 -9.08
N ASP A 248 -10.02 -28.79 -9.66
CA ASP A 248 -9.33 -29.99 -9.15
C ASP A 248 -8.69 -29.71 -7.77
N GLN A 249 -8.36 -28.45 -7.47
CA GLN A 249 -7.91 -27.96 -6.15
C GLN A 249 -9.08 -27.61 -5.18
N GLY A 250 -10.33 -27.94 -5.55
CA GLY A 250 -11.50 -27.82 -4.67
C GLY A 250 -12.24 -26.49 -4.72
N VAL A 251 -12.02 -25.65 -5.73
CA VAL A 251 -12.88 -24.49 -5.99
C VAL A 251 -14.11 -24.95 -6.76
N ARG A 252 -15.33 -24.63 -6.29
CA ARG A 252 -16.57 -25.09 -6.93
C ARG A 252 -16.69 -24.53 -8.35
N ALA A 253 -16.91 -25.41 -9.35
CA ALA A 253 -17.02 -25.05 -10.77
C ALA A 253 -18.06 -23.93 -11.04
N ALA A 254 -19.21 -23.95 -10.34
CA ALA A 254 -20.27 -22.95 -10.48
C ALA A 254 -19.85 -21.52 -10.06
N ARG A 255 -18.69 -21.37 -9.44
CA ARG A 255 -18.15 -20.06 -9.01
C ARG A 255 -17.19 -19.46 -10.02
N MET A 256 -16.84 -20.19 -11.08
CA MET A 256 -15.83 -19.76 -12.03
C MET A 256 -16.33 -19.91 -13.45
N GLU A 257 -16.20 -18.85 -14.23
CA GLU A 257 -16.45 -18.81 -15.66
C GLU A 257 -15.14 -18.54 -16.40
N ALA A 258 -14.82 -19.30 -17.44
CA ALA A 258 -13.66 -18.99 -18.27
C ALA A 258 -14.06 -18.01 -19.36
N ALA A 259 -13.23 -17.00 -19.60
CA ALA A 259 -13.39 -16.06 -20.69
C ALA A 259 -12.09 -15.95 -21.51
N ARG A 260 -12.23 -15.73 -22.80
CA ARG A 260 -11.09 -15.33 -23.64
C ARG A 260 -10.76 -13.86 -23.31
N GLY A 261 -9.52 -13.58 -23.02
CA GLY A 261 -9.04 -12.23 -22.78
C GLY A 261 -7.68 -12.01 -23.42
N ASP A 262 -7.44 -10.78 -23.86
CA ASP A 262 -6.16 -10.36 -24.45
C ASP A 262 -5.13 -9.95 -23.36
N ALA A 263 -5.50 -10.09 -22.08
CA ALA A 263 -4.62 -9.79 -20.96
C ALA A 263 -3.42 -10.73 -20.94
N ALA A 264 -2.24 -10.19 -20.71
CA ALA A 264 -1.05 -10.99 -20.46
C ALA A 264 -1.20 -11.74 -19.13
N GLY A 265 -0.91 -13.06 -19.14
CA GLY A 265 -0.99 -13.89 -17.96
C GLY A 265 -2.41 -14.24 -17.51
N LEU A 266 -2.58 -14.44 -16.19
CA LEU A 266 -3.85 -14.80 -15.58
C LEU A 266 -4.56 -13.57 -15.01
N HIS A 267 -5.83 -13.43 -15.36
CA HIS A 267 -6.70 -12.36 -14.88
C HIS A 267 -7.97 -12.96 -14.24
N LEU A 268 -8.29 -12.52 -13.03
CA LEU A 268 -9.55 -12.85 -12.37
C LEU A 268 -10.37 -11.60 -12.16
N GLU A 269 -11.66 -11.63 -12.50
CA GLU A 269 -12.60 -10.54 -12.32
C GLU A 269 -13.82 -10.99 -11.52
N LEU A 270 -14.27 -10.19 -10.55
CA LEU A 270 -15.47 -10.46 -9.77
C LEU A 270 -16.72 -10.39 -10.66
N LEU A 271 -17.51 -11.45 -10.67
CA LEU A 271 -18.86 -11.44 -11.21
C LEU A 271 -19.82 -10.80 -10.21
N ARG A 272 -20.50 -9.76 -10.62
CA ARG A 272 -21.52 -9.03 -9.85
C ARG A 272 -22.87 -9.68 -9.94
#